data_0b05411d24fc7807f543f98d46c0dcc0
#
_entry.id   0b05411d24fc7807f543f98d46c0dcc0
#
_cell.length_a   1.000
_cell.length_b   1.000
_cell.length_c   1.000
_cell.angle_alpha   90.00
_cell.angle_beta   90.00
_cell.angle_gamma   90.00
#
_symmetry.space_group_name_H-M   'P 1'
#
loop_
_entity.id
_entity.type
_entity.pdbx_description
1 polymer ?
#
loop_
_entity_poly.entity_id
_entity_poly.type
_entity_poly.pdbx_seq_one_letter_code
_entity_poly.pdbx_strand_id
1 'polypeptide(L)'
;MDSKSTTNPEGDTLNPATPDEKTWGSFAVFNVWANDVQSLFGYSLVASLFISYGVGGLTAFAALIASGLFVMFMVNLSGAPGEKYGIPFPVLARSSMGTAGSKLPSVLRAVVAVFWYGVQVYFASTALSLLIRSLTGVSGGTEMLGLTGIDWLSFVIVWAVHIAIFWRGMGWVEKFLNFAGPFVYLVMIGLVIVLWQRADGQLLSATATIFANPEGTFSTELKGFIAIFGTMVAYFSAVMINFSDFSRYSSSKASMKTGNLLGLPLNMILFSALALLTTGGAAVVFGEAIINPTEIVEKTDSVLLAIIAAITFFAATVGINLVANFIPAVNGIANLAPGKISFRQAGLVTSIFALVIGGLWTAVISNIGISGFVNTLGATLAPIFGIIIVDYYKIRKEELNLDDLYNMEGGDYHYGNGWNDKALVAFAVASVFSVATVWVPSLGFLSGYAWIIGAILGGFVYFMITEK
;
A
#
# COMPACT_ATOMS: atom_id res chain seq x y z
N MET A 1 42.12 6.89 19.92
CA MET A 1 41.16 5.88 20.40
C MET A 1 40.34 5.50 19.22
N ASP A 2 40.73 4.42 18.56
CA ASP A 2 40.08 3.94 17.33
C ASP A 2 38.70 3.41 17.69
N SER A 3 37.66 4.06 17.16
CA SER A 3 36.31 3.53 17.17
C SER A 3 36.31 2.29 16.26
N LYS A 4 36.38 1.10 16.85
CA LYS A 4 36.06 -0.13 16.13
C LYS A 4 34.65 0.01 15.59
N SER A 5 34.52 0.25 14.27
CA SER A 5 33.31 0.03 13.52
C SER A 5 32.95 -1.44 13.71
N THR A 6 32.02 -1.71 14.62
CA THR A 6 31.34 -3.00 14.69
C THR A 6 30.49 -3.09 13.43
N THR A 7 31.08 -3.65 12.37
CA THR A 7 30.31 -4.07 11.19
C THR A 7 29.31 -5.12 11.69
N ASN A 8 28.07 -4.68 11.83
CA ASN A 8 26.97 -5.55 12.24
C ASN A 8 26.81 -6.62 11.13
N PRO A 9 26.82 -7.91 11.45
CA PRO A 9 26.73 -8.97 10.43
C PRO A 9 25.39 -8.97 9.65
N GLU A 10 24.45 -8.10 10.02
CA GLU A 10 23.09 -8.05 9.47
C GLU A 10 22.95 -7.20 8.19
N GLY A 11 24.00 -6.52 7.74
CA GLY A 11 23.98 -5.68 6.53
C GLY A 11 23.49 -4.24 6.80
N ASP A 12 23.88 -3.32 5.94
CA ASP A 12 23.66 -1.86 6.09
C ASP A 12 22.20 -1.43 6.21
N THR A 13 21.25 -2.24 5.69
CA THR A 13 19.82 -1.88 5.66
C THR A 13 19.11 -1.95 7.01
N LEU A 14 19.64 -2.70 7.97
CA LEU A 14 19.06 -2.83 9.33
C LEU A 14 19.69 -1.88 10.34
N ASN A 15 20.81 -1.25 10.01
CA ASN A 15 21.45 -0.31 10.90
C ASN A 15 20.56 0.93 11.17
N PRO A 16 20.67 1.55 12.36
CA PRO A 16 19.97 2.81 12.61
C PRO A 16 20.43 3.89 11.64
N ALA A 17 19.48 4.69 11.13
CA ALA A 17 19.82 5.85 10.33
C ALA A 17 20.65 6.85 11.16
N THR A 18 21.77 7.28 10.60
CA THR A 18 22.62 8.30 11.21
C THR A 18 21.96 9.68 11.17
N PRO A 19 22.38 10.64 12.01
CA PRO A 19 21.85 12.00 11.95
C PRO A 19 21.97 12.63 10.56
N ASP A 20 23.04 12.35 9.82
CA ASP A 20 23.28 12.88 8.46
C ASP A 20 22.34 12.26 7.40
N GLU A 21 21.79 11.09 7.67
CA GLU A 21 20.80 10.43 6.80
C GLU A 21 19.37 10.89 7.06
N LYS A 22 19.11 11.58 8.20
CA LYS A 22 17.79 12.11 8.54
C LYS A 22 17.49 13.42 7.79
N THR A 23 17.38 13.34 6.48
CA THR A 23 17.22 14.50 5.58
C THR A 23 15.81 14.75 5.08
N TRP A 24 14.87 13.82 5.36
CA TRP A 24 13.53 13.90 4.81
C TRP A 24 12.68 14.99 5.48
N GLY A 25 12.43 16.08 4.75
CA GLY A 25 11.45 17.08 5.12
C GLY A 25 10.00 16.61 4.85
N SER A 26 9.03 17.47 5.16
CA SER A 26 7.60 17.17 4.96
C SER A 26 7.24 16.82 3.50
N PHE A 27 7.95 17.39 2.51
CA PHE A 27 7.71 17.10 1.11
C PHE A 27 8.14 15.68 0.71
N ALA A 28 9.26 15.18 1.25
CA ALA A 28 9.68 13.81 0.98
C ALA A 28 8.69 12.79 1.56
N VAL A 29 8.21 13.02 2.78
CA VAL A 29 7.18 12.18 3.42
C VAL A 29 5.84 12.27 2.65
N PHE A 30 5.44 13.46 2.22
CA PHE A 30 4.27 13.67 1.36
C PHE A 30 4.37 12.83 0.08
N ASN A 31 5.53 12.80 -0.59
CA ASN A 31 5.72 12.07 -1.85
C ASN A 31 5.55 10.55 -1.69
N VAL A 32 5.88 9.97 -0.54
CA VAL A 32 5.60 8.55 -0.27
C VAL A 32 4.09 8.28 -0.43
N TRP A 33 3.26 9.09 0.22
CA TRP A 33 1.81 8.93 0.18
C TRP A 33 1.20 9.37 -1.14
N ALA A 34 1.72 10.45 -1.73
CA ALA A 34 1.24 10.94 -3.02
C ALA A 34 1.31 9.84 -4.08
N ASN A 35 2.42 9.15 -4.17
CA ASN A 35 2.59 8.07 -5.14
C ASN A 35 1.75 6.82 -4.79
N ASP A 36 1.55 6.50 -3.50
CA ASP A 36 0.74 5.34 -3.09
C ASP A 36 -0.74 5.56 -3.41
N VAL A 37 -1.30 6.70 -3.01
CA VAL A 37 -2.71 7.06 -3.28
C VAL A 37 -2.97 7.17 -4.78
N GLN A 38 -2.04 7.72 -5.55
CA GLN A 38 -2.19 8.04 -6.98
C GLN A 38 -1.79 6.91 -7.93
N SER A 39 -1.47 5.73 -7.42
CA SER A 39 -1.19 4.56 -8.27
C SER A 39 -2.43 4.14 -9.06
N LEU A 40 -2.24 3.46 -10.19
CA LEU A 40 -3.36 2.92 -10.98
C LEU A 40 -4.24 1.96 -10.16
N PHE A 41 -3.64 1.15 -9.30
CA PHE A 41 -4.41 0.31 -8.39
C PHE A 41 -5.19 1.15 -7.38
N GLY A 42 -4.57 2.18 -6.80
CA GLY A 42 -5.23 3.11 -5.85
C GLY A 42 -6.45 3.78 -6.49
N TYR A 43 -6.33 4.24 -7.73
CA TYR A 43 -7.47 4.76 -8.48
C TYR A 43 -8.56 3.70 -8.65
N SER A 44 -8.21 2.53 -9.18
CA SER A 44 -9.18 1.46 -9.44
C SER A 44 -9.88 0.99 -8.17
N LEU A 45 -9.17 0.96 -7.04
CA LEU A 45 -9.78 0.68 -5.74
C LEU A 45 -10.79 1.76 -5.37
N VAL A 46 -10.41 3.04 -5.37
CA VAL A 46 -11.30 4.14 -5.01
C VAL A 46 -12.53 4.16 -5.93
N ALA A 47 -12.33 4.05 -7.25
CA ALA A 47 -13.42 3.98 -8.22
C ALA A 47 -14.37 2.80 -7.96
N SER A 48 -13.83 1.62 -7.66
CA SER A 48 -14.63 0.44 -7.34
C SER A 48 -15.46 0.62 -6.08
N LEU A 49 -14.93 1.33 -5.06
CA LEU A 49 -15.63 1.57 -3.80
C LEU A 49 -16.85 2.49 -3.98
N PHE A 50 -16.81 3.42 -4.95
CA PHE A 50 -17.98 4.24 -5.30
C PHE A 50 -19.12 3.40 -5.91
N ILE A 51 -18.81 2.26 -6.52
CA ILE A 51 -19.79 1.45 -7.27
C ILE A 51 -20.27 0.24 -6.47
N SER A 52 -19.36 -0.39 -5.69
CA SER A 52 -19.56 -1.77 -5.19
C SER A 52 -20.51 -1.89 -3.99
N TYR A 53 -20.72 -0.83 -3.22
CA TYR A 53 -21.43 -0.94 -1.94
C TYR A 53 -22.85 -0.40 -1.94
N GLY A 54 -23.36 0.10 -3.08
CA GLY A 54 -24.74 0.59 -3.21
C GLY A 54 -25.05 1.74 -2.25
N VAL A 55 -24.08 2.61 -1.98
CA VAL A 55 -24.22 3.79 -1.12
C VAL A 55 -24.10 5.07 -1.94
N GLY A 56 -24.57 6.17 -1.39
CA GLY A 56 -24.42 7.47 -2.03
C GLY A 56 -22.96 7.90 -2.16
N GLY A 57 -22.63 8.61 -3.24
CA GLY A 57 -21.27 9.09 -3.49
C GLY A 57 -20.71 9.95 -2.36
N LEU A 58 -21.54 10.73 -1.67
CA LEU A 58 -21.12 11.50 -0.49
C LEU A 58 -20.73 10.62 0.69
N THR A 59 -21.47 9.52 0.92
CA THR A 59 -21.13 8.53 1.95
C THR A 59 -19.81 7.86 1.64
N ALA A 60 -19.62 7.43 0.39
CA ALA A 60 -18.37 6.83 -0.05
C ALA A 60 -17.19 7.81 0.09
N PHE A 61 -17.36 9.05 -0.35
CA PHE A 61 -16.37 10.11 -0.24
C PHE A 61 -16.02 10.41 1.24
N ALA A 62 -17.02 10.52 2.10
CA ALA A 62 -16.80 10.72 3.53
C ALA A 62 -16.04 9.56 4.18
N ALA A 63 -16.33 8.31 3.79
CA ALA A 63 -15.62 7.12 4.27
C ALA A 63 -14.14 7.13 3.85
N LEU A 64 -13.85 7.54 2.61
CA LEU A 64 -12.48 7.67 2.10
C LEU A 64 -11.68 8.72 2.89
N ILE A 65 -12.29 9.90 3.15
CA ILE A 65 -11.63 10.95 3.96
C ILE A 65 -11.39 10.47 5.39
N ALA A 66 -12.40 9.85 6.01
CA ALA A 66 -12.30 9.32 7.36
C ALA A 66 -11.19 8.27 7.46
N SER A 67 -11.06 7.39 6.45
CA SER A 67 -9.97 6.42 6.40
C SER A 67 -8.59 7.08 6.29
N GLY A 68 -8.45 8.12 5.47
CA GLY A 68 -7.21 8.89 5.36
C GLY A 68 -6.79 9.54 6.68
N LEU A 69 -7.74 10.11 7.43
CA LEU A 69 -7.49 10.66 8.78
C LEU A 69 -7.08 9.57 9.77
N PHE A 70 -7.78 8.44 9.76
CA PHE A 70 -7.47 7.31 10.63
C PHE A 70 -6.07 6.74 10.32
N VAL A 71 -5.77 6.49 9.06
CA VAL A 71 -4.46 5.98 8.62
C VAL A 71 -3.35 6.96 8.99
N MET A 72 -3.55 8.28 8.79
CA MET A 72 -2.61 9.31 9.22
C MET A 72 -2.30 9.21 10.73
N PHE A 73 -3.33 9.01 11.56
CA PHE A 73 -3.13 8.83 12.99
C PHE A 73 -2.31 7.55 13.27
N MET A 74 -2.65 6.43 12.65
CA MET A 74 -1.97 5.15 12.85
C MET A 74 -0.50 5.17 12.39
N VAL A 75 -0.20 5.78 11.25
CA VAL A 75 1.20 5.89 10.76
C VAL A 75 2.04 6.84 11.60
N ASN A 76 1.44 7.85 12.21
CA ASN A 76 2.15 8.68 13.18
C ASN A 76 2.53 7.90 14.44
N LEU A 77 1.72 6.89 14.83
CA LEU A 77 2.07 5.99 15.92
C LEU A 77 3.20 5.02 15.53
N SER A 78 3.07 4.32 14.40
CA SER A 78 4.08 3.33 13.97
C SER A 78 5.38 3.97 13.49
N GLY A 79 5.33 5.23 13.03
CA GLY A 79 6.50 5.97 12.57
C GLY A 79 7.29 6.64 13.69
N ALA A 80 6.69 6.90 14.85
CA ALA A 80 7.36 7.60 15.94
C ALA A 80 8.64 6.90 16.43
N PRO A 81 8.69 5.57 16.64
CA PRO A 81 9.93 4.89 17.00
C PRO A 81 11.00 4.97 15.90
N GLY A 82 10.59 4.87 14.61
CA GLY A 82 11.52 5.04 13.50
C GLY A 82 12.15 6.42 13.47
N GLU A 83 11.37 7.48 13.63
CA GLU A 83 11.85 8.85 13.68
C GLU A 83 12.74 9.08 14.92
N LYS A 84 12.33 8.60 16.10
CA LYS A 84 13.07 8.79 17.35
C LYS A 84 14.42 8.06 17.35
N TYR A 85 14.42 6.78 16.99
CA TYR A 85 15.59 5.90 17.13
C TYR A 85 16.34 5.62 15.82
N GLY A 86 15.81 6.02 14.67
CA GLY A 86 16.39 5.74 13.35
C GLY A 86 16.25 4.29 12.89
N ILE A 87 15.44 3.46 13.56
CA ILE A 87 15.36 2.01 13.33
C ILE A 87 14.29 1.63 12.30
N PRO A 88 14.56 0.61 11.46
CA PRO A 88 13.57 0.06 10.54
C PRO A 88 12.59 -0.90 11.24
N PHE A 89 11.49 -1.22 10.54
CA PHE A 89 10.44 -2.10 11.04
C PHE A 89 10.92 -3.47 11.56
N PRO A 90 11.81 -4.22 10.87
CA PRO A 90 12.28 -5.51 11.37
C PRO A 90 12.99 -5.42 12.73
N VAL A 91 13.71 -4.32 12.95
CA VAL A 91 14.39 -4.05 14.24
C VAL A 91 13.39 -3.62 15.30
N LEU A 92 12.45 -2.73 14.95
CA LEU A 92 11.37 -2.36 15.86
C LEU A 92 10.57 -3.58 16.34
N ALA A 93 10.28 -4.51 15.44
CA ALA A 93 9.54 -5.73 15.77
C ALA A 93 10.24 -6.64 16.79
N ARG A 94 11.56 -6.51 16.98
CA ARG A 94 12.31 -7.27 18.01
C ARG A 94 11.86 -6.93 19.42
N SER A 95 11.44 -5.69 19.66
CA SER A 95 10.98 -5.27 21.00
C SER A 95 9.79 -6.10 21.47
N SER A 96 8.86 -6.39 20.59
CA SER A 96 7.63 -7.12 20.92
C SER A 96 7.69 -8.62 20.64
N MET A 97 8.35 -9.03 19.55
CA MET A 97 8.35 -10.41 19.07
C MET A 97 9.57 -11.22 19.51
N GLY A 98 10.64 -10.54 19.93
CA GLY A 98 11.95 -11.14 20.20
C GLY A 98 12.90 -11.06 19.02
N THR A 99 14.20 -11.24 19.30
CA THR A 99 15.27 -11.11 18.28
C THR A 99 15.13 -12.11 17.13
N ALA A 100 14.75 -13.36 17.40
CA ALA A 100 14.44 -14.36 16.39
C ALA A 100 12.98 -14.26 15.91
N GLY A 101 12.05 -13.94 16.82
CA GLY A 101 10.61 -13.86 16.54
C GLY A 101 10.23 -12.75 15.56
N SER A 102 11.02 -11.68 15.46
CA SER A 102 10.84 -10.60 14.49
C SER A 102 10.91 -11.06 13.03
N LYS A 103 11.42 -12.26 12.76
CA LYS A 103 11.38 -12.87 11.43
C LYS A 103 9.95 -13.15 10.97
N LEU A 104 9.03 -13.50 11.88
CA LEU A 104 7.63 -13.76 11.54
C LEU A 104 6.94 -12.53 10.91
N PRO A 105 6.88 -11.36 11.57
CA PRO A 105 6.31 -10.17 10.95
C PRO A 105 7.06 -9.75 9.67
N SER A 106 8.38 -9.92 9.61
CA SER A 106 9.17 -9.60 8.41
C SER A 106 8.79 -10.48 7.22
N VAL A 107 8.61 -11.79 7.43
CA VAL A 107 8.16 -12.74 6.40
C VAL A 107 6.73 -12.43 5.94
N LEU A 108 5.81 -12.23 6.88
CA LEU A 108 4.42 -11.90 6.53
C LEU A 108 4.34 -10.60 5.73
N ARG A 109 5.10 -9.57 6.14
CA ARG A 109 5.20 -8.32 5.38
C ARG A 109 5.80 -8.53 3.99
N ALA A 110 6.82 -9.40 3.87
CA ALA A 110 7.41 -9.74 2.58
C ALA A 110 6.43 -10.48 1.67
N VAL A 111 5.69 -11.45 2.19
CA VAL A 111 4.65 -12.17 1.43
C VAL A 111 3.59 -11.18 0.91
N VAL A 112 3.04 -10.35 1.80
CA VAL A 112 2.08 -9.30 1.41
C VAL A 112 2.68 -8.36 0.37
N ALA A 113 3.95 -7.99 0.53
CA ALA A 113 4.64 -7.13 -0.42
C ALA A 113 4.80 -7.78 -1.81
N VAL A 114 5.08 -9.08 -1.88
CA VAL A 114 5.17 -9.82 -3.15
C VAL A 114 3.83 -9.84 -3.88
N PHE A 115 2.71 -10.03 -3.16
CA PHE A 115 1.37 -9.94 -3.74
C PHE A 115 1.09 -8.54 -4.29
N TRP A 116 1.33 -7.51 -3.50
CA TRP A 116 1.19 -6.13 -3.95
C TRP A 116 2.08 -5.81 -5.14
N TYR A 117 3.33 -6.26 -5.11
CA TYR A 117 4.29 -6.03 -6.20
C TYR A 117 3.78 -6.62 -7.51
N GLY A 118 3.34 -7.89 -7.50
CA GLY A 118 2.82 -8.55 -8.70
C GLY A 118 1.60 -7.84 -9.30
N VAL A 119 0.64 -7.49 -8.45
CA VAL A 119 -0.59 -6.80 -8.87
C VAL A 119 -0.28 -5.40 -9.42
N GLN A 120 0.60 -4.66 -8.79
CA GLN A 120 1.01 -3.33 -9.26
C GLN A 120 1.81 -3.40 -10.58
N VAL A 121 2.58 -4.48 -10.84
CA VAL A 121 3.20 -4.71 -12.17
C VAL A 121 2.13 -4.86 -13.24
N TYR A 122 1.05 -5.62 -12.96
CA TYR A 122 -0.08 -5.74 -13.87
C TYR A 122 -0.72 -4.36 -14.13
N PHE A 123 -1.07 -3.60 -13.09
CA PHE A 123 -1.67 -2.28 -13.28
C PHE A 123 -0.74 -1.30 -14.02
N ALA A 124 0.56 -1.30 -13.75
CA ALA A 124 1.51 -0.50 -14.51
C ALA A 124 1.58 -0.92 -15.99
N SER A 125 1.37 -2.21 -16.29
CA SER A 125 1.35 -2.69 -17.66
C SER A 125 0.15 -2.20 -18.47
N THR A 126 -0.99 -1.91 -17.82
CA THR A 126 -2.15 -1.35 -18.53
C THR A 126 -1.85 0.04 -19.12
N ALA A 127 -1.00 0.83 -18.45
CA ALA A 127 -0.53 2.10 -18.99
C ALA A 127 0.35 1.93 -20.24
N LEU A 128 1.21 0.92 -20.27
CA LEU A 128 2.02 0.62 -21.45
C LEU A 128 1.16 0.02 -22.58
N SER A 129 0.19 -0.83 -22.26
CA SER A 129 -0.80 -1.34 -23.23
C SER A 129 -1.57 -0.19 -23.86
N LEU A 130 -2.04 0.79 -23.07
CA LEU A 130 -2.68 2.01 -23.58
C LEU A 130 -1.80 2.72 -24.61
N LEU A 131 -0.52 2.92 -24.28
CA LEU A 131 0.43 3.59 -25.17
C LEU A 131 0.59 2.84 -26.49
N ILE A 132 0.82 1.52 -26.43
CA ILE A 132 1.01 0.70 -27.62
C ILE A 132 -0.24 0.72 -28.49
N ARG A 133 -1.42 0.51 -27.91
CA ARG A 133 -2.71 0.52 -28.63
C ARG A 133 -2.98 1.87 -29.28
N SER A 134 -2.76 2.97 -28.56
CA SER A 134 -2.99 4.33 -29.08
C SER A 134 -2.05 4.69 -30.23
N LEU A 135 -0.82 4.17 -30.26
CA LEU A 135 0.15 4.43 -31.32
C LEU A 135 0.01 3.51 -32.53
N THR A 136 -0.43 2.26 -32.32
CA THR A 136 -0.50 1.26 -33.38
C THR A 136 -1.90 1.08 -33.98
N GLY A 137 -2.94 1.53 -33.26
CA GLY A 137 -4.33 1.27 -33.61
C GLY A 137 -4.75 -0.19 -33.44
N VAL A 138 -3.90 -1.05 -32.90
CA VAL A 138 -4.20 -2.47 -32.67
C VAL A 138 -5.01 -2.62 -31.39
N SER A 139 -6.21 -3.13 -31.50
CA SER A 139 -7.09 -3.45 -30.37
C SER A 139 -7.60 -4.88 -30.50
N GLY A 140 -7.71 -5.56 -29.35
CA GLY A 140 -8.21 -6.94 -29.30
C GLY A 140 -7.13 -7.99 -29.61
N GLY A 141 -7.56 -9.21 -29.86
CA GLY A 141 -6.72 -10.38 -30.10
C GLY A 141 -7.16 -11.59 -29.30
N THR A 142 -6.48 -12.73 -29.50
CA THR A 142 -6.70 -13.92 -28.68
C THR A 142 -6.23 -13.68 -27.25
N GLU A 143 -7.08 -13.99 -26.29
CA GLU A 143 -6.76 -13.85 -24.87
C GLU A 143 -6.20 -15.16 -24.29
N MET A 144 -5.17 -15.02 -23.47
CA MET A 144 -4.62 -16.06 -22.61
C MET A 144 -4.65 -15.57 -21.16
N LEU A 145 -5.33 -16.27 -20.29
CA LEU A 145 -5.54 -15.86 -18.88
C LEU A 145 -6.16 -14.45 -18.74
N GLY A 146 -7.04 -14.07 -19.67
CA GLY A 146 -7.71 -12.77 -19.69
C GLY A 146 -6.84 -11.58 -20.16
N LEU A 147 -5.69 -11.86 -20.80
CA LEU A 147 -4.78 -10.86 -21.34
C LEU A 147 -4.54 -11.12 -22.83
N THR A 148 -4.61 -10.06 -23.64
CA THR A 148 -4.25 -10.10 -25.07
C THR A 148 -2.73 -10.18 -25.25
N GLY A 149 -2.25 -10.43 -26.46
CA GLY A 149 -0.82 -10.43 -26.77
C GLY A 149 -0.11 -9.11 -26.45
N ILE A 150 -0.80 -7.96 -26.64
CA ILE A 150 -0.26 -6.64 -26.28
C ILE A 150 -0.16 -6.50 -24.75
N ASP A 151 -1.14 -6.99 -24.01
CA ASP A 151 -1.13 -6.92 -22.56
C ASP A 151 0.00 -7.76 -21.96
N TRP A 152 0.21 -8.98 -22.51
CA TRP A 152 1.34 -9.82 -22.13
C TRP A 152 2.68 -9.20 -22.46
N LEU A 153 2.84 -8.63 -23.65
CA LEU A 153 4.06 -7.91 -24.04
C LEU A 153 4.32 -6.74 -23.07
N SER A 154 3.31 -5.94 -22.82
CA SER A 154 3.40 -4.81 -21.88
C SER A 154 3.74 -5.26 -20.48
N PHE A 155 3.13 -6.34 -19.99
CA PHE A 155 3.39 -6.89 -18.68
C PHE A 155 4.85 -7.36 -18.52
N VAL A 156 5.37 -8.11 -19.48
CA VAL A 156 6.77 -8.58 -19.46
C VAL A 156 7.75 -7.41 -19.56
N ILE A 157 7.48 -6.40 -20.39
CA ILE A 157 8.33 -5.20 -20.48
C ILE A 157 8.34 -4.46 -19.16
N VAL A 158 7.18 -4.20 -18.54
CA VAL A 158 7.09 -3.50 -17.25
C VAL A 158 7.79 -4.27 -16.14
N TRP A 159 7.60 -5.58 -16.09
CA TRP A 159 8.32 -6.46 -15.17
C TRP A 159 9.85 -6.36 -15.34
N ALA A 160 10.34 -6.39 -16.58
CA ALA A 160 11.75 -6.25 -16.88
C ALA A 160 12.30 -4.86 -16.51
N VAL A 161 11.50 -3.80 -16.72
CA VAL A 161 11.86 -2.41 -16.33
C VAL A 161 12.02 -2.29 -14.82
N HIS A 162 11.12 -2.89 -14.01
CA HIS A 162 11.28 -2.91 -12.56
C HIS A 162 12.62 -3.54 -12.14
N ILE A 163 12.97 -4.69 -12.73
CA ILE A 163 14.27 -5.34 -12.47
C ILE A 163 15.43 -4.44 -12.88
N ALA A 164 15.35 -3.82 -14.05
CA ALA A 164 16.43 -2.95 -14.56
C ALA A 164 16.65 -1.72 -13.66
N ILE A 165 15.56 -1.07 -13.17
CA ILE A 165 15.65 0.05 -12.23
C ILE A 165 16.27 -0.40 -10.91
N PHE A 166 15.80 -1.53 -10.37
CA PHE A 166 16.33 -2.10 -9.15
C PHE A 166 17.84 -2.38 -9.25
N TRP A 167 18.28 -2.96 -10.38
CA TRP A 167 19.72 -3.24 -10.61
C TRP A 167 20.59 -1.99 -10.65
N ARG A 168 19.99 -0.83 -11.05
CA ARG A 168 20.69 0.47 -11.08
C ARG A 168 20.70 1.20 -9.74
N GLY A 169 19.92 0.72 -8.76
CA GLY A 169 19.93 1.20 -7.38
C GLY A 169 18.94 2.31 -7.08
N MET A 170 18.87 2.67 -5.78
CA MET A 170 17.84 3.55 -5.19
C MET A 170 17.75 4.95 -5.78
N GLY A 171 18.85 5.52 -6.28
CA GLY A 171 18.81 6.86 -6.89
C GLY A 171 17.98 6.94 -8.17
N TRP A 172 17.78 5.83 -8.88
CA TRP A 172 16.85 5.77 -10.02
C TRP A 172 15.39 5.66 -9.55
N VAL A 173 15.13 4.92 -8.48
CA VAL A 173 13.79 4.82 -7.86
C VAL A 173 13.32 6.20 -7.41
N GLU A 174 14.16 6.95 -6.72
CA GLU A 174 13.86 8.31 -6.25
C GLU A 174 13.48 9.26 -7.40
N LYS A 175 14.19 9.20 -8.54
CA LYS A 175 13.87 10.02 -9.72
C LYS A 175 12.46 9.73 -10.25
N PHE A 176 12.03 8.47 -10.27
CA PHE A 176 10.68 8.09 -10.67
C PHE A 176 9.63 8.66 -9.74
N LEU A 177 9.83 8.55 -8.42
CA LEU A 177 8.90 9.07 -7.41
C LEU A 177 8.72 10.58 -7.50
N ASN A 178 9.83 11.32 -7.64
CA ASN A 178 9.79 12.78 -7.66
C ASN A 178 9.13 13.34 -8.92
N PHE A 179 9.18 12.60 -10.04
CA PHE A 179 8.54 12.99 -11.28
C PHE A 179 7.03 12.75 -11.25
N ALA A 180 6.59 11.60 -10.79
CA ALA A 180 5.24 11.12 -11.04
C ALA A 180 4.14 11.88 -10.28
N GLY A 181 4.36 12.20 -9.01
CA GLY A 181 3.31 12.73 -8.13
C GLY A 181 2.53 13.94 -8.68
N PRO A 182 3.17 15.05 -9.05
CA PRO A 182 2.46 16.22 -9.58
C PRO A 182 1.79 15.98 -10.94
N PHE A 183 2.40 15.14 -11.80
CA PHE A 183 1.90 14.90 -13.15
C PHE A 183 0.62 14.06 -13.17
N VAL A 184 0.40 13.14 -12.21
CA VAL A 184 -0.84 12.39 -12.12
C VAL A 184 -2.04 13.32 -11.96
N TYR A 185 -1.94 14.35 -11.13
CA TYR A 185 -3.02 15.33 -10.98
C TYR A 185 -3.31 16.09 -12.28
N LEU A 186 -2.28 16.49 -13.02
CA LEU A 186 -2.46 17.18 -14.31
C LEU A 186 -3.20 16.30 -15.31
N VAL A 187 -2.84 15.01 -15.39
CA VAL A 187 -3.52 14.05 -16.26
C VAL A 187 -4.97 13.82 -15.83
N MET A 188 -5.22 13.63 -14.54
CA MET A 188 -6.58 13.42 -14.02
C MET A 188 -7.48 14.64 -14.21
N ILE A 189 -6.95 15.84 -13.98
CA ILE A 189 -7.68 17.09 -14.26
C ILE A 189 -7.94 17.22 -15.76
N GLY A 190 -6.95 16.93 -16.62
CA GLY A 190 -7.13 16.92 -18.08
C GLY A 190 -8.23 15.94 -18.50
N LEU A 191 -8.28 14.74 -17.90
CA LEU A 191 -9.31 13.76 -18.18
C LEU A 191 -10.71 14.25 -17.73
N VAL A 192 -10.81 14.87 -16.54
CA VAL A 192 -12.07 15.50 -16.08
C VAL A 192 -12.52 16.58 -17.05
N ILE A 193 -11.62 17.42 -17.56
CA ILE A 193 -11.94 18.48 -18.55
C ILE A 193 -12.48 17.85 -19.84
N VAL A 194 -11.85 16.79 -20.35
CA VAL A 194 -12.32 16.10 -21.55
C VAL A 194 -13.72 15.50 -21.36
N LEU A 195 -13.94 14.83 -20.23
CA LEU A 195 -15.25 14.26 -19.88
C LEU A 195 -16.30 15.36 -19.67
N TRP A 196 -15.92 16.49 -19.09
CA TRP A 196 -16.81 17.67 -18.93
C TRP A 196 -17.28 18.21 -20.27
N GLN A 197 -16.35 18.36 -21.23
CA GLN A 197 -16.69 18.83 -22.58
C GLN A 197 -17.61 17.84 -23.30
N ARG A 198 -17.37 16.54 -23.15
CA ARG A 198 -18.21 15.49 -23.79
C ARG A 198 -19.57 15.32 -23.12
N ALA A 199 -19.72 15.75 -21.88
CA ALA A 199 -20.99 15.79 -21.13
C ALA A 199 -21.73 17.13 -21.30
N ASP A 200 -21.41 17.93 -22.32
CA ASP A 200 -22.02 19.25 -22.58
C ASP A 200 -22.03 20.18 -21.35
N GLY A 201 -21.00 20.12 -20.52
CA GLY A 201 -20.84 20.91 -19.31
C GLY A 201 -21.65 20.42 -18.09
N GLN A 202 -22.40 19.34 -18.22
CA GLN A 202 -23.30 18.82 -17.17
C GLN A 202 -22.64 17.74 -16.28
N LEU A 203 -21.33 17.58 -16.34
CA LEU A 203 -20.62 16.49 -15.64
C LEU A 203 -20.97 16.42 -14.14
N LEU A 204 -20.98 17.55 -13.44
CA LEU A 204 -21.24 17.59 -11.99
C LEU A 204 -22.67 17.15 -11.64
N SER A 205 -23.67 17.69 -12.32
CA SER A 205 -25.07 17.35 -12.07
C SER A 205 -25.38 15.90 -12.43
N ALA A 206 -24.84 15.43 -13.55
CA ALA A 206 -25.01 14.06 -14.01
C ALA A 206 -24.29 13.06 -13.09
N THR A 207 -23.04 13.34 -12.68
CA THR A 207 -22.31 12.53 -11.70
C THR A 207 -23.04 12.49 -10.36
N ALA A 208 -23.57 13.62 -9.88
CA ALA A 208 -24.37 13.67 -8.66
C ALA A 208 -25.62 12.79 -8.75
N THR A 209 -26.28 12.74 -9.91
CA THR A 209 -27.44 11.88 -10.15
C THR A 209 -27.07 10.39 -10.17
N ILE A 210 -25.97 10.02 -10.83
CA ILE A 210 -25.51 8.63 -10.90
C ILE A 210 -25.15 8.08 -9.51
N PHE A 211 -24.50 8.90 -8.71
CA PHE A 211 -24.10 8.52 -7.35
C PHE A 211 -25.13 8.94 -6.27
N ALA A 212 -26.29 9.41 -6.67
CA ALA A 212 -27.40 9.56 -5.72
C ALA A 212 -27.89 8.18 -5.28
N ASN A 213 -28.25 8.08 -4.01
CA ASN A 213 -28.88 6.88 -3.46
C ASN A 213 -30.22 7.26 -2.77
N PRO A 214 -31.25 7.62 -3.55
CA PRO A 214 -32.51 8.11 -3.00
C PRO A 214 -33.27 7.05 -2.18
N GLU A 215 -33.00 5.78 -2.40
CA GLU A 215 -33.58 4.66 -1.65
C GLU A 215 -32.70 4.21 -0.47
N GLY A 216 -31.56 4.86 -0.27
CA GLY A 216 -30.63 4.54 0.80
C GLY A 216 -31.21 4.81 2.17
N THR A 217 -31.16 3.82 3.05
CA THR A 217 -31.50 3.98 4.46
C THR A 217 -30.25 4.29 5.27
N PHE A 218 -30.41 4.92 6.44
CA PHE A 218 -29.27 5.15 7.34
C PHE A 218 -28.46 3.87 7.63
N SER A 219 -29.15 2.72 7.78
CA SER A 219 -28.50 1.44 8.04
C SER A 219 -27.65 0.97 6.85
N THR A 220 -28.14 1.10 5.62
CA THR A 220 -27.41 0.71 4.42
C THR A 220 -26.21 1.63 4.16
N GLU A 221 -26.42 2.94 4.32
CA GLU A 221 -25.34 3.94 4.19
C GLU A 221 -24.25 3.72 5.23
N LEU A 222 -24.60 3.48 6.51
CA LEU A 222 -23.64 3.21 7.57
C LEU A 222 -22.84 1.92 7.32
N LYS A 223 -23.49 0.85 6.88
CA LYS A 223 -22.80 -0.42 6.54
C LYS A 223 -21.82 -0.21 5.39
N GLY A 224 -22.20 0.49 4.35
CA GLY A 224 -21.32 0.80 3.23
C GLY A 224 -20.19 1.76 3.62
N PHE A 225 -20.47 2.78 4.43
CA PHE A 225 -19.43 3.65 4.99
C PHE A 225 -18.35 2.84 5.71
N ILE A 226 -18.74 1.91 6.59
CA ILE A 226 -17.81 1.08 7.36
C ILE A 226 -17.02 0.15 6.45
N ALA A 227 -17.67 -0.47 5.45
CA ALA A 227 -17.01 -1.36 4.51
C ALA A 227 -15.96 -0.62 3.68
N ILE A 228 -16.29 0.57 3.15
CA ILE A 228 -15.37 1.42 2.40
C ILE A 228 -14.21 1.89 3.29
N PHE A 229 -14.54 2.42 4.47
CA PHE A 229 -13.55 2.86 5.46
C PHE A 229 -12.55 1.74 5.79
N GLY A 230 -13.05 0.56 6.13
CA GLY A 230 -12.21 -0.57 6.52
C GLY A 230 -11.36 -1.10 5.37
N THR A 231 -11.91 -1.16 4.15
CA THR A 231 -11.14 -1.56 2.95
C THR A 231 -10.00 -0.58 2.67
N MET A 232 -10.23 0.73 2.80
CA MET A 232 -9.17 1.72 2.64
C MET A 232 -8.12 1.65 3.75
N VAL A 233 -8.52 1.40 5.00
CA VAL A 233 -7.58 1.13 6.09
C VAL A 233 -6.73 -0.11 5.80
N ALA A 234 -7.36 -1.19 5.30
CA ALA A 234 -6.68 -2.41 4.92
C ALA A 234 -5.70 -2.19 3.74
N TYR A 235 -6.04 -1.34 2.77
CA TYR A 235 -5.16 -0.94 1.67
C TYR A 235 -3.82 -0.39 2.17
N PHE A 236 -3.87 0.53 3.11
CA PHE A 236 -2.66 1.15 3.67
C PHE A 236 -1.95 0.30 4.73
N SER A 237 -2.50 -0.86 5.11
CA SER A 237 -1.99 -1.70 6.21
C SER A 237 -0.52 -2.07 6.05
N ALA A 238 -0.08 -2.34 4.82
CA ALA A 238 1.28 -2.72 4.50
C ALA A 238 2.29 -1.59 4.82
N VAL A 239 1.95 -0.34 4.49
CA VAL A 239 2.79 0.82 4.79
C VAL A 239 2.61 1.26 6.25
N MET A 240 1.41 1.12 6.81
CA MET A 240 1.17 1.41 8.23
C MET A 240 2.06 0.60 9.15
N ILE A 241 2.22 -0.71 8.89
CA ILE A 241 3.01 -1.57 9.78
C ILE A 241 4.51 -1.27 9.72
N ASN A 242 5.03 -0.93 8.54
CA ASN A 242 6.44 -0.67 8.33
C ASN A 242 6.78 0.80 8.10
N PHE A 243 5.95 1.73 8.56
CA PHE A 243 6.21 3.16 8.33
C PHE A 243 7.50 3.64 9.00
N SER A 244 8.02 2.94 10.00
CA SER A 244 9.36 3.18 10.56
C SER A 244 10.49 3.05 9.52
N ASP A 245 10.32 2.26 8.46
CA ASP A 245 11.31 2.16 7.37
C ASP A 245 11.50 3.48 6.62
N PHE A 246 10.45 4.30 6.58
CA PHE A 246 10.44 5.63 5.96
C PHE A 246 10.72 6.73 6.99
N SER A 247 10.04 6.71 8.13
CA SER A 247 10.13 7.77 9.14
C SER A 247 11.51 7.87 9.79
N ARG A 248 12.32 6.80 9.75
CA ARG A 248 13.71 6.83 10.27
C ARG A 248 14.61 7.84 9.56
N TYR A 249 14.24 8.24 8.33
CA TYR A 249 14.94 9.27 7.57
C TYR A 249 14.35 10.67 7.75
N SER A 250 13.25 10.81 8.50
CA SER A 250 12.63 12.12 8.74
C SER A 250 13.55 13.03 9.54
N SER A 251 13.67 14.27 9.07
CA SER A 251 14.50 15.28 9.72
C SER A 251 13.95 15.74 11.09
N SER A 252 12.66 15.54 11.32
CA SER A 252 11.98 15.83 12.58
C SER A 252 10.60 15.20 12.66
N LYS A 253 10.09 15.03 13.89
CA LYS A 253 8.72 14.60 14.16
C LYS A 253 7.67 15.52 13.52
N ALA A 254 7.95 16.81 13.44
CA ALA A 254 7.07 17.78 12.77
C ALA A 254 7.03 17.54 11.25
N SER A 255 8.20 17.33 10.62
CA SER A 255 8.28 17.01 9.18
C SER A 255 7.52 15.74 8.85
N MET A 256 7.67 14.68 9.65
CA MET A 256 6.91 13.44 9.51
C MET A 256 5.39 13.67 9.58
N LYS A 257 4.93 14.34 10.66
CA LYS A 257 3.48 14.56 10.87
C LYS A 257 2.86 15.45 9.79
N THR A 258 3.55 16.51 9.38
CA THR A 258 3.08 17.41 8.32
C THR A 258 3.03 16.70 6.97
N GLY A 259 4.05 15.91 6.65
CA GLY A 259 4.06 15.10 5.43
C GLY A 259 2.93 14.08 5.40
N ASN A 260 2.65 13.41 6.52
CA ASN A 260 1.53 12.47 6.65
C ASN A 260 0.15 13.19 6.52
N LEU A 261 0.00 14.39 7.09
CA LEU A 261 -1.24 15.17 6.97
C LEU A 261 -1.50 15.59 5.51
N LEU A 262 -0.48 16.08 4.84
CA LEU A 262 -0.62 16.50 3.44
C LEU A 262 -0.78 15.30 2.50
N GLY A 263 -0.04 14.22 2.75
CA GLY A 263 0.02 13.07 1.87
C GLY A 263 -1.15 12.09 2.01
N LEU A 264 -1.81 12.01 3.17
CA LEU A 264 -2.94 11.12 3.39
C LEU A 264 -4.27 11.86 3.31
N PRO A 265 -4.79 12.54 4.34
CA PRO A 265 -6.16 13.06 4.26
C PRO A 265 -6.35 14.11 3.16
N LEU A 266 -5.43 15.06 2.97
CA LEU A 266 -5.59 16.09 1.93
C LEU A 266 -5.45 15.50 0.53
N ASN A 267 -4.49 14.61 0.32
CA ASN A 267 -4.31 13.93 -0.95
C ASN A 267 -5.52 13.01 -1.26
N MET A 268 -6.07 12.32 -0.26
CA MET A 268 -7.27 11.49 -0.41
C MET A 268 -8.49 12.33 -0.81
N ILE A 269 -8.67 13.52 -0.25
CA ILE A 269 -9.77 14.44 -0.65
C ILE A 269 -9.66 14.75 -2.15
N LEU A 270 -8.51 15.24 -2.60
CA LEU A 270 -8.30 15.65 -3.98
C LEU A 270 -8.42 14.48 -4.94
N PHE A 271 -7.73 13.39 -4.63
CA PHE A 271 -7.68 12.22 -5.51
C PHE A 271 -9.03 11.49 -5.60
N SER A 272 -9.73 11.32 -4.48
CA SER A 272 -11.05 10.70 -4.49
C SER A 272 -12.10 11.56 -5.22
N ALA A 273 -12.01 12.90 -5.12
CA ALA A 273 -12.87 13.79 -5.90
C ALA A 273 -12.63 13.63 -7.41
N LEU A 274 -11.36 13.56 -7.84
CA LEU A 274 -11.03 13.32 -9.24
C LEU A 274 -11.47 11.93 -9.70
N ALA A 275 -11.27 10.90 -8.89
CA ALA A 275 -11.73 9.54 -9.19
C ALA A 275 -13.27 9.47 -9.31
N LEU A 276 -14.01 10.14 -8.43
CA LEU A 276 -15.46 10.24 -8.50
C LEU A 276 -15.91 10.91 -9.81
N LEU A 277 -15.30 12.04 -10.16
CA LEU A 277 -15.64 12.80 -11.36
C LEU A 277 -15.27 12.04 -12.65
N THR A 278 -14.14 11.35 -12.67
CA THR A 278 -13.73 10.59 -13.86
C THR A 278 -14.55 9.32 -14.04
N THR A 279 -14.81 8.57 -12.96
CA THR A 279 -15.64 7.36 -13.02
C THR A 279 -17.11 7.69 -13.32
N GLY A 280 -17.65 8.71 -12.67
CA GLY A 280 -19.00 9.24 -12.95
C GLY A 280 -19.09 9.82 -14.35
N GLY A 281 -18.07 10.56 -14.77
CA GLY A 281 -17.97 11.09 -16.13
C GLY A 281 -17.93 10.00 -17.19
N ALA A 282 -17.22 8.91 -16.95
CA ALA A 282 -17.22 7.75 -17.84
C ALA A 282 -18.63 7.13 -17.94
N ALA A 283 -19.33 7.00 -16.84
CA ALA A 283 -20.71 6.50 -16.85
C ALA A 283 -21.66 7.42 -17.60
N VAL A 284 -21.48 8.75 -17.51
CA VAL A 284 -22.28 9.73 -18.28
C VAL A 284 -21.98 9.68 -19.77
N VAL A 285 -20.69 9.68 -20.13
CA VAL A 285 -20.26 9.85 -21.53
C VAL A 285 -20.28 8.53 -22.30
N PHE A 286 -19.92 7.43 -21.66
CA PHE A 286 -19.77 6.10 -22.30
C PHE A 286 -20.88 5.12 -21.92
N GLY A 287 -21.77 5.49 -20.98
CA GLY A 287 -22.87 4.62 -20.53
C GLY A 287 -22.46 3.53 -19.56
N GLU A 288 -21.21 3.50 -19.12
CA GLU A 288 -20.67 2.50 -18.18
C GLU A 288 -19.68 3.12 -17.19
N ALA A 289 -19.74 2.68 -15.94
CA ALA A 289 -18.81 3.10 -14.91
C ALA A 289 -17.49 2.30 -15.04
N ILE A 290 -16.44 2.97 -15.50
CA ILE A 290 -15.13 2.38 -15.75
C ILE A 290 -14.23 2.63 -14.54
N ILE A 291 -13.65 1.57 -13.98
CA ILE A 291 -12.81 1.65 -12.78
C ILE A 291 -11.31 1.78 -13.09
N ASN A 292 -10.87 1.54 -14.32
CA ASN A 292 -9.48 1.70 -14.72
C ASN A 292 -9.30 2.99 -15.52
N PRO A 293 -8.51 3.97 -15.06
CA PRO A 293 -8.37 5.25 -15.75
C PRO A 293 -7.69 5.12 -17.13
N THR A 294 -6.89 4.07 -17.38
CA THR A 294 -6.31 3.84 -18.70
C THR A 294 -7.37 3.51 -19.74
N GLU A 295 -8.40 2.76 -19.37
CA GLU A 295 -9.55 2.43 -20.25
C GLU A 295 -10.39 3.68 -20.54
N ILE A 296 -10.58 4.55 -19.53
CA ILE A 296 -11.27 5.83 -19.74
C ILE A 296 -10.51 6.69 -20.77
N VAL A 297 -9.18 6.77 -20.62
CA VAL A 297 -8.32 7.52 -21.56
C VAL A 297 -8.39 6.90 -22.96
N GLU A 298 -8.34 5.58 -23.10
CA GLU A 298 -8.45 4.88 -24.38
C GLU A 298 -9.75 5.26 -25.10
N LYS A 299 -10.89 5.24 -24.39
CA LYS A 299 -12.21 5.64 -24.95
C LYS A 299 -12.33 7.13 -25.33
N THR A 300 -11.38 7.98 -24.94
CA THR A 300 -11.37 9.38 -25.39
C THR A 300 -10.87 9.53 -26.83
N ASP A 301 -10.25 8.53 -27.42
CA ASP A 301 -9.64 8.54 -28.77
C ASP A 301 -8.58 9.66 -28.95
N SER A 302 -8.04 10.21 -27.86
CA SER A 302 -7.04 11.26 -27.88
C SER A 302 -5.65 10.66 -27.73
N VAL A 303 -4.91 10.53 -28.84
CA VAL A 303 -3.53 10.00 -28.85
C VAL A 303 -2.61 10.83 -27.92
N LEU A 304 -2.74 12.16 -27.95
CA LEU A 304 -1.92 13.03 -27.08
C LEU A 304 -2.21 12.76 -25.62
N LEU A 305 -3.49 12.68 -25.22
CA LEU A 305 -3.86 12.38 -23.84
C LEU A 305 -3.39 10.99 -23.45
N ALA A 306 -3.51 10.01 -24.34
CA ALA A 306 -3.04 8.64 -24.10
C ALA A 306 -1.53 8.56 -23.86
N ILE A 307 -0.71 9.28 -24.64
CA ILE A 307 0.74 9.33 -24.45
C ILE A 307 1.08 9.93 -23.07
N ILE A 308 0.52 11.09 -22.75
CA ILE A 308 0.81 11.80 -21.48
C ILE A 308 0.33 10.96 -20.30
N ALA A 309 -0.88 10.40 -20.37
CA ALA A 309 -1.46 9.55 -19.34
C ALA A 309 -0.64 8.28 -19.13
N ALA A 310 -0.26 7.58 -20.20
CA ALA A 310 0.51 6.34 -20.13
C ALA A 310 1.88 6.57 -19.45
N ILE A 311 2.61 7.60 -19.84
CA ILE A 311 3.92 7.92 -19.24
C ILE A 311 3.76 8.26 -17.76
N THR A 312 2.75 9.03 -17.42
CA THR A 312 2.53 9.52 -16.05
C THR A 312 2.07 8.39 -15.12
N PHE A 313 1.05 7.62 -15.53
CA PHE A 313 0.53 6.50 -14.75
C PHE A 313 1.57 5.38 -14.60
N PHE A 314 2.33 5.11 -15.66
CA PHE A 314 3.45 4.19 -15.61
C PHE A 314 4.48 4.62 -14.56
N ALA A 315 4.95 5.87 -14.62
CA ALA A 315 5.96 6.38 -13.72
C ALA A 315 5.50 6.35 -12.25
N ALA A 316 4.25 6.78 -11.98
CA ALA A 316 3.68 6.75 -10.63
C ALA A 316 3.59 5.33 -10.08
N THR A 317 3.01 4.41 -10.86
CA THR A 317 2.77 3.04 -10.40
C THR A 317 4.08 2.27 -10.25
N VAL A 318 5.04 2.41 -11.17
CA VAL A 318 6.36 1.79 -11.07
C VAL A 318 7.14 2.34 -9.87
N GLY A 319 7.12 3.65 -9.66
CA GLY A 319 7.85 4.28 -8.57
C GLY A 319 7.41 3.79 -7.20
N ILE A 320 6.12 3.87 -6.91
CA ILE A 320 5.59 3.40 -5.62
C ILE A 320 5.74 1.89 -5.45
N ASN A 321 5.55 1.13 -6.52
CA ASN A 321 5.66 -0.31 -6.48
C ASN A 321 7.07 -0.78 -6.09
N LEU A 322 8.10 -0.11 -6.58
CA LEU A 322 9.47 -0.40 -6.18
C LEU A 322 9.71 -0.12 -4.70
N VAL A 323 9.25 1.02 -4.18
CA VAL A 323 9.54 1.46 -2.82
C VAL A 323 8.66 0.76 -1.78
N ALA A 324 7.35 0.72 -2.01
CA ALA A 324 6.40 0.19 -1.02
C ALA A 324 6.26 -1.33 -1.04
N ASN A 325 6.56 -1.98 -2.16
CA ASN A 325 6.34 -3.41 -2.33
C ASN A 325 7.61 -4.19 -2.64
N PHE A 326 8.34 -3.82 -3.69
CA PHE A 326 9.51 -4.61 -4.12
C PHE A 326 10.62 -4.62 -3.07
N ILE A 327 11.05 -3.44 -2.59
CA ILE A 327 12.13 -3.33 -1.61
C ILE A 327 11.80 -4.01 -0.28
N PRO A 328 10.62 -3.83 0.33
CA PRO A 328 10.23 -4.57 1.52
C PRO A 328 10.19 -6.09 1.34
N ALA A 329 9.76 -6.58 0.16
CA ALA A 329 9.80 -8.01 -0.15
C ALA A 329 11.23 -8.52 -0.23
N VAL A 330 12.11 -7.80 -0.94
CA VAL A 330 13.53 -8.16 -1.07
C VAL A 330 14.22 -8.17 0.29
N ASN A 331 14.02 -7.15 1.11
CA ASN A 331 14.58 -7.08 2.46
C ASN A 331 14.09 -8.24 3.33
N GLY A 332 12.78 -8.53 3.29
CA GLY A 332 12.20 -9.64 4.05
C GLY A 332 12.78 -11.00 3.64
N ILE A 333 12.92 -11.27 2.34
CA ILE A 333 13.51 -12.51 1.83
C ILE A 333 15.00 -12.61 2.16
N ALA A 334 15.76 -11.53 2.02
CA ALA A 334 17.17 -11.50 2.38
C ALA A 334 17.40 -11.78 3.87
N ASN A 335 16.50 -11.25 4.73
CA ASN A 335 16.55 -11.45 6.17
C ASN A 335 16.16 -12.85 6.65
N LEU A 336 15.60 -13.70 5.78
CA LEU A 336 15.35 -15.11 6.12
C LEU A 336 16.66 -15.89 6.39
N ALA A 337 17.69 -15.59 5.62
CA ALA A 337 18.99 -16.20 5.75
C ALA A 337 20.10 -15.16 5.55
N PRO A 338 20.37 -14.32 6.59
CA PRO A 338 21.38 -13.28 6.53
C PRO A 338 22.75 -13.84 6.14
N GLY A 339 23.43 -13.16 5.22
CA GLY A 339 24.72 -13.61 4.69
C GLY A 339 24.68 -14.78 3.69
N LYS A 340 23.53 -15.47 3.53
CA LYS A 340 23.36 -16.57 2.56
C LYS A 340 22.56 -16.13 1.32
N ILE A 341 21.56 -15.28 1.49
CA ILE A 341 20.77 -14.74 0.39
C ILE A 341 21.17 -13.28 0.19
N SER A 342 21.79 -12.99 -0.95
CA SER A 342 22.14 -11.63 -1.31
C SER A 342 20.88 -10.82 -1.67
N PHE A 343 20.95 -9.48 -1.55
CA PHE A 343 19.90 -8.56 -1.94
C PHE A 343 19.46 -8.78 -3.40
N ARG A 344 20.40 -9.05 -4.31
CA ARG A 344 20.10 -9.35 -5.73
C ARG A 344 19.37 -10.67 -5.92
N GLN A 345 19.74 -11.72 -5.20
CA GLN A 345 19.05 -13.02 -5.25
C GLN A 345 17.63 -12.90 -4.71
N ALA A 346 17.44 -12.20 -3.58
CA ALA A 346 16.12 -11.90 -3.04
C ALA A 346 15.26 -11.11 -4.04
N GLY A 347 15.85 -10.15 -4.74
CA GLY A 347 15.18 -9.39 -5.81
C GLY A 347 14.71 -10.26 -6.98
N LEU A 348 15.55 -11.21 -7.43
CA LEU A 348 15.14 -12.17 -8.46
C LEU A 348 13.99 -13.07 -8.00
N VAL A 349 14.06 -13.61 -6.79
CA VAL A 349 13.00 -14.42 -6.20
C VAL A 349 11.69 -13.61 -6.14
N THR A 350 11.74 -12.40 -5.61
CA THR A 350 10.59 -11.47 -5.58
C THR A 350 10.02 -11.26 -6.99
N SER A 351 10.87 -11.02 -7.98
CA SER A 351 10.45 -10.77 -9.37
C SER A 351 9.78 -11.99 -10.01
N ILE A 352 10.26 -13.21 -9.73
CA ILE A 352 9.64 -14.43 -10.25
C ILE A 352 8.23 -14.62 -9.66
N PHE A 353 8.07 -14.46 -8.34
CA PHE A 353 6.75 -14.54 -7.72
C PHE A 353 5.80 -13.46 -8.26
N ALA A 354 6.28 -12.25 -8.47
CA ALA A 354 5.49 -11.17 -9.04
C ALA A 354 5.02 -11.45 -10.47
N LEU A 355 5.87 -12.10 -11.29
CA LEU A 355 5.49 -12.53 -12.64
C LEU A 355 4.28 -13.47 -12.60
N VAL A 356 4.29 -14.43 -11.68
CA VAL A 356 3.18 -15.38 -11.49
C VAL A 356 1.94 -14.67 -10.97
N ILE A 357 2.06 -13.88 -9.90
CA ILE A 357 0.92 -13.20 -9.26
C ILE A 357 0.27 -12.19 -10.21
N GLY A 358 1.07 -11.34 -10.85
CA GLY A 358 0.55 -10.33 -11.79
C GLY A 358 -0.04 -10.95 -13.05
N GLY A 359 0.59 -12.02 -13.59
CA GLY A 359 0.06 -12.75 -14.75
C GLY A 359 -1.23 -13.52 -14.47
N LEU A 360 -1.48 -13.90 -13.20
CA LEU A 360 -2.71 -14.55 -12.77
C LEU A 360 -3.77 -13.57 -12.24
N TRP A 361 -3.49 -12.27 -12.25
CA TRP A 361 -4.42 -11.29 -11.69
C TRP A 361 -5.81 -11.40 -12.29
N THR A 362 -5.92 -11.28 -13.60
CA THR A 362 -7.20 -11.24 -14.30
C THR A 362 -7.94 -12.57 -14.23
N ALA A 363 -7.24 -13.69 -14.43
CA ALA A 363 -7.85 -15.02 -14.51
C ALA A 363 -8.23 -15.61 -13.14
N VAL A 364 -7.52 -15.27 -12.08
CA VAL A 364 -7.63 -15.97 -10.78
C VAL A 364 -7.81 -15.00 -9.62
N ILE A 365 -6.87 -14.06 -9.42
CA ILE A 365 -6.82 -13.30 -8.17
C ILE A 365 -7.95 -12.28 -8.09
N SER A 366 -8.29 -11.61 -9.19
CA SER A 366 -9.38 -10.63 -9.23
C SER A 366 -10.77 -11.23 -8.98
N ASN A 367 -10.92 -12.55 -9.05
CA ASN A 367 -12.20 -13.23 -8.80
C ASN A 367 -12.68 -13.07 -7.34
N ILE A 368 -11.77 -12.84 -6.38
CA ILE A 368 -12.17 -12.51 -5.01
C ILE A 368 -12.59 -11.05 -4.84
N GLY A 369 -12.54 -10.27 -5.94
CA GLY A 369 -12.78 -8.84 -5.94
C GLY A 369 -11.62 -8.02 -5.37
N ILE A 370 -11.51 -6.76 -5.81
CA ILE A 370 -10.46 -5.84 -5.34
C ILE A 370 -10.52 -5.69 -3.80
N SER A 371 -11.72 -5.50 -3.25
CA SER A 371 -11.91 -5.37 -1.80
C SER A 371 -11.54 -6.64 -1.03
N GLY A 372 -11.90 -7.82 -1.56
CA GLY A 372 -11.53 -9.12 -0.96
C GLY A 372 -10.02 -9.33 -0.91
N PHE A 373 -9.32 -8.98 -2.00
CA PHE A 373 -7.87 -9.02 -2.05
C PHE A 373 -7.24 -8.08 -1.01
N VAL A 374 -7.65 -6.82 -0.99
CA VAL A 374 -7.15 -5.81 -0.06
C VAL A 374 -7.39 -6.20 1.39
N ASN A 375 -8.62 -6.61 1.72
CA ASN A 375 -9.00 -6.98 3.08
C ASN A 375 -8.25 -8.23 3.57
N THR A 376 -7.97 -9.20 2.68
CA THR A 376 -7.17 -10.40 3.03
C THR A 376 -5.76 -10.00 3.44
N LEU A 377 -5.08 -9.19 2.64
CA LEU A 377 -3.72 -8.76 2.94
C LEU A 377 -3.67 -7.88 4.19
N GLY A 378 -4.65 -6.99 4.35
CA GLY A 378 -4.78 -6.14 5.54
C GLY A 378 -5.02 -6.94 6.81
N ALA A 379 -5.96 -7.89 6.80
CA ALA A 379 -6.28 -8.75 7.94
C ALA A 379 -5.08 -9.55 8.44
N THR A 380 -4.19 -9.95 7.53
CA THR A 380 -2.97 -10.73 7.86
C THR A 380 -1.95 -9.90 8.65
N LEU A 381 -1.85 -8.59 8.38
CA LEU A 381 -0.87 -7.70 9.03
C LEU A 381 -1.40 -7.00 10.29
N ALA A 382 -2.71 -6.88 10.42
CA ALA A 382 -3.35 -6.10 11.48
C ALA A 382 -2.96 -6.52 12.90
N PRO A 383 -2.92 -7.84 13.27
CA PRO A 383 -2.53 -8.26 14.60
C PRO A 383 -1.14 -7.81 15.01
N ILE A 384 -0.20 -7.86 14.06
CA ILE A 384 1.19 -7.45 14.30
C ILE A 384 1.26 -5.96 14.60
N PHE A 385 0.51 -5.13 13.84
CA PHE A 385 0.42 -3.70 14.10
C PHE A 385 -0.03 -3.44 15.55
N GLY A 386 -1.13 -4.09 15.98
CA GLY A 386 -1.66 -3.92 17.33
C GLY A 386 -0.68 -4.30 18.42
N ILE A 387 0.02 -5.43 18.25
CA ILE A 387 1.04 -5.90 19.20
C ILE A 387 2.18 -4.89 19.32
N ILE A 388 2.75 -4.43 18.19
CA ILE A 388 3.87 -3.48 18.20
C ILE A 388 3.47 -2.14 18.83
N ILE A 389 2.28 -1.62 18.52
CA ILE A 389 1.81 -0.36 19.08
C ILE A 389 1.62 -0.48 20.60
N VAL A 390 1.00 -1.56 21.06
CA VAL A 390 0.83 -1.79 22.51
C VAL A 390 2.16 -2.01 23.20
N ASP A 391 3.07 -2.77 22.62
CA ASP A 391 4.42 -2.97 23.18
C ASP A 391 5.12 -1.62 23.37
N TYR A 392 5.21 -0.83 22.29
CA TYR A 392 5.95 0.42 22.34
C TYR A 392 5.34 1.44 23.29
N TYR A 393 4.01 1.70 23.21
CA TYR A 393 3.38 2.79 23.96
C TYR A 393 2.95 2.41 25.39
N LYS A 394 2.54 1.15 25.61
CA LYS A 394 2.00 0.72 26.93
C LYS A 394 3.02 -0.05 27.77
N ILE A 395 3.69 -1.02 27.17
CA ILE A 395 4.63 -1.87 27.87
C ILE A 395 5.98 -1.14 28.04
N ARG A 396 6.53 -0.59 26.96
CA ARG A 396 7.84 0.08 26.93
C ARG A 396 7.80 1.57 27.25
N LYS A 397 6.60 2.18 27.27
CA LYS A 397 6.40 3.62 27.56
C LYS A 397 7.24 4.54 26.66
N GLU A 398 7.32 4.20 25.38
CA GLU A 398 8.08 4.89 24.33
C GLU A 398 9.61 4.84 24.52
N GLU A 399 10.13 3.91 25.33
CA GLU A 399 11.57 3.74 25.56
C GLU A 399 12.05 2.38 25.04
N LEU A 400 13.10 2.42 24.21
CA LEU A 400 13.75 1.24 23.64
C LEU A 400 15.25 1.31 23.96
N ASN A 401 15.80 0.18 24.38
CA ASN A 401 17.24 0.00 24.50
C ASN A 401 17.81 -0.45 23.14
N LEU A 402 18.52 0.44 22.44
CA LEU A 402 19.06 0.14 21.11
C LEU A 402 20.09 -0.99 21.15
N ASP A 403 20.96 -1.02 22.15
CA ASP A 403 21.99 -2.04 22.26
C ASP A 403 21.38 -3.43 22.37
N ASP A 404 20.31 -3.58 23.14
CA ASP A 404 19.58 -4.84 23.29
C ASP A 404 18.79 -5.23 22.05
N LEU A 405 18.29 -4.26 21.25
CA LEU A 405 17.63 -4.56 19.97
C LEU A 405 18.57 -5.20 18.94
N TYR A 406 19.87 -4.91 19.05
CA TYR A 406 20.90 -5.49 18.16
C TYR A 406 21.67 -6.64 18.81
N ASN A 407 21.39 -6.97 20.07
CA ASN A 407 22.01 -8.11 20.77
C ASN A 407 21.20 -9.39 20.47
N MET A 408 21.70 -10.19 19.51
CA MET A 408 21.02 -11.41 19.07
C MET A 408 21.14 -12.59 20.04
N GLU A 409 22.08 -12.53 21.00
CA GLU A 409 22.39 -13.64 21.91
C GLU A 409 21.94 -13.39 23.35
N GLY A 410 21.42 -12.19 23.66
CA GLY A 410 21.02 -11.80 25.01
C GLY A 410 20.25 -10.50 25.04
N GLY A 411 20.17 -9.88 26.22
CA GLY A 411 19.45 -8.61 26.43
C GLY A 411 17.94 -8.77 26.62
N ASP A 412 17.28 -7.65 26.87
CA ASP A 412 15.85 -7.60 27.23
C ASP A 412 14.91 -8.13 26.15
N TYR A 413 15.34 -8.12 24.89
CA TYR A 413 14.52 -8.54 23.73
C TYR A 413 14.84 -9.97 23.26
N HIS A 414 15.72 -10.68 23.96
CA HIS A 414 16.03 -12.07 23.62
C HIS A 414 14.92 -13.02 24.05
N TYR A 415 14.16 -12.71 25.13
CA TYR A 415 13.08 -13.54 25.66
C TYR A 415 13.47 -15.05 25.79
N GLY A 416 12.56 -15.95 25.41
CA GLY A 416 12.82 -17.40 25.36
C GLY A 416 13.51 -17.79 24.05
N ASN A 417 14.87 -17.88 24.06
CA ASN A 417 15.65 -18.25 22.87
C ASN A 417 15.35 -17.37 21.64
N GLY A 418 15.17 -16.09 21.84
CA GLY A 418 14.88 -15.12 20.78
C GLY A 418 13.41 -14.98 20.40
N TRP A 419 12.49 -15.69 21.09
CA TRP A 419 11.05 -15.68 20.81
C TRP A 419 10.25 -15.17 21.99
N ASN A 420 9.30 -14.27 21.74
CA ASN A 420 8.31 -13.87 22.73
C ASN A 420 7.02 -14.68 22.56
N ASP A 421 6.87 -15.76 23.32
CA ASP A 421 5.72 -16.65 23.23
C ASP A 421 4.39 -15.92 23.47
N LYS A 422 4.38 -14.88 24.31
CA LYS A 422 3.19 -14.08 24.57
C LYS A 422 2.75 -13.32 23.31
N ALA A 423 3.69 -12.75 22.58
CA ALA A 423 3.39 -12.07 21.32
C ALA A 423 2.90 -13.07 20.24
N LEU A 424 3.49 -14.28 20.19
CA LEU A 424 3.06 -15.32 19.27
C LEU A 424 1.63 -15.80 19.53
N VAL A 425 1.27 -16.01 20.81
CA VAL A 425 -0.10 -16.37 21.19
C VAL A 425 -1.08 -15.26 20.82
N ALA A 426 -0.76 -14.00 21.12
CA ALA A 426 -1.60 -12.86 20.76
C ALA A 426 -1.78 -12.75 19.24
N PHE A 427 -0.70 -12.93 18.48
CA PHE A 427 -0.73 -12.95 17.03
C PHE A 427 -1.61 -14.07 16.49
N ALA A 428 -1.43 -15.30 16.96
CA ALA A 428 -2.20 -16.46 16.48
C ALA A 428 -3.71 -16.28 16.73
N VAL A 429 -4.09 -15.91 17.95
CA VAL A 429 -5.50 -15.68 18.31
C VAL A 429 -6.11 -14.57 17.43
N ALA A 430 -5.47 -13.43 17.36
CA ALA A 430 -6.00 -12.28 16.61
C ALA A 430 -6.05 -12.55 15.10
N SER A 431 -5.06 -13.28 14.52
CA SER A 431 -5.02 -13.61 13.09
C SER A 431 -6.17 -14.53 12.69
N VAL A 432 -6.50 -15.55 13.52
CA VAL A 432 -7.64 -16.45 13.26
C VAL A 432 -8.93 -15.63 13.12
N PHE A 433 -9.20 -14.72 14.06
CA PHE A 433 -10.41 -13.90 13.99
C PHE A 433 -10.38 -12.89 12.84
N SER A 434 -9.27 -12.18 12.66
CA SER A 434 -9.14 -11.17 11.62
C SER A 434 -9.34 -11.77 10.21
N VAL A 435 -8.64 -12.87 9.90
CA VAL A 435 -8.75 -13.54 8.60
C VAL A 435 -10.12 -14.20 8.42
N ALA A 436 -10.69 -14.79 9.48
CA ALA A 436 -12.01 -15.41 9.41
C ALA A 436 -13.11 -14.41 9.00
N THR A 437 -13.02 -13.14 9.39
CA THR A 437 -14.01 -12.12 8.97
C THR A 437 -14.04 -11.88 7.46
N VAL A 438 -12.95 -12.18 6.76
CA VAL A 438 -12.86 -12.04 5.30
C VAL A 438 -13.28 -13.32 4.57
N TRP A 439 -12.88 -14.49 5.08
CA TRP A 439 -13.00 -15.75 4.35
C TRP A 439 -14.15 -16.64 4.78
N VAL A 440 -14.71 -16.45 5.97
CA VAL A 440 -15.86 -17.22 6.45
C VAL A 440 -17.15 -16.49 6.07
N PRO A 441 -17.99 -17.03 5.18
CA PRO A 441 -19.19 -16.33 4.68
C PRO A 441 -20.14 -15.83 5.77
N SER A 442 -20.32 -16.58 6.85
CA SER A 442 -21.16 -16.20 8.00
C SER A 442 -20.62 -15.00 8.78
N LEU A 443 -19.33 -14.67 8.64
CA LEU A 443 -18.68 -13.53 9.27
C LEU A 443 -18.44 -12.38 8.28
N GLY A 444 -18.83 -12.51 7.03
CA GLY A 444 -18.59 -11.52 5.97
C GLY A 444 -19.13 -10.11 6.26
N PHE A 445 -20.15 -9.99 7.13
CA PHE A 445 -20.64 -8.70 7.61
C PHE A 445 -19.60 -7.93 8.46
N LEU A 446 -18.55 -8.60 8.93
CA LEU A 446 -17.43 -8.02 9.68
C LEU A 446 -16.23 -7.71 8.78
N SER A 447 -16.26 -8.04 7.50
CA SER A 447 -15.09 -7.90 6.60
C SER A 447 -14.57 -6.45 6.52
N GLY A 448 -15.44 -5.45 6.58
CA GLY A 448 -15.06 -4.04 6.70
C GLY A 448 -14.37 -3.66 8.02
N TYR A 449 -14.40 -4.54 9.02
CA TYR A 449 -13.73 -4.34 10.31
C TYR A 449 -12.49 -5.23 10.47
N ALA A 450 -12.16 -6.07 9.49
CA ALA A 450 -11.13 -7.11 9.60
C ALA A 450 -9.81 -6.57 10.16
N TRP A 451 -9.33 -5.45 9.62
CA TRP A 451 -8.10 -4.82 10.09
C TRP A 451 -8.22 -4.30 11.53
N ILE A 452 -9.30 -3.61 11.85
CA ILE A 452 -9.54 -3.04 13.19
C ILE A 452 -9.64 -4.15 14.22
N ILE A 453 -10.41 -5.21 13.92
CA ILE A 453 -10.55 -6.39 14.79
C ILE A 453 -9.17 -7.01 15.04
N GLY A 454 -8.39 -7.25 13.98
CA GLY A 454 -7.06 -7.83 14.09
C GLY A 454 -6.11 -6.99 14.95
N ALA A 455 -6.07 -5.68 14.72
CA ALA A 455 -5.19 -4.77 15.46
C ALA A 455 -5.59 -4.64 16.94
N ILE A 456 -6.90 -4.49 17.22
CA ILE A 456 -7.38 -4.38 18.61
C ILE A 456 -7.16 -5.69 19.35
N LEU A 457 -7.55 -6.84 18.77
CA LEU A 457 -7.38 -8.13 19.42
C LEU A 457 -5.91 -8.47 19.66
N GLY A 458 -5.04 -8.23 18.65
CA GLY A 458 -3.61 -8.47 18.78
C GLY A 458 -3.00 -7.65 19.91
N GLY A 459 -3.27 -6.35 19.95
CA GLY A 459 -2.81 -5.48 21.03
C GLY A 459 -3.40 -5.81 22.39
N PHE A 460 -4.72 -6.04 22.45
CA PHE A 460 -5.41 -6.33 23.71
C PHE A 460 -4.96 -7.67 24.34
N VAL A 461 -4.93 -8.73 23.55
CA VAL A 461 -4.49 -10.06 24.05
C VAL A 461 -3.03 -9.96 24.50
N TYR A 462 -2.15 -9.32 23.72
CA TYR A 462 -0.76 -9.13 24.08
C TYR A 462 -0.60 -8.38 25.42
N PHE A 463 -1.34 -7.29 25.59
CA PHE A 463 -1.35 -6.52 26.83
C PHE A 463 -1.75 -7.37 28.04
N MET A 464 -2.89 -8.06 27.94
CA MET A 464 -3.47 -8.86 29.00
C MET A 464 -2.56 -10.00 29.50
N ILE A 465 -1.80 -10.61 28.57
CA ILE A 465 -0.91 -11.73 28.94
C ILE A 465 0.50 -11.28 29.31
N THR A 466 0.86 -10.02 29.01
CA THR A 466 2.17 -9.47 29.32
C THR A 466 2.22 -8.81 30.72
N GLU A 467 1.15 -8.14 31.12
CA GLU A 467 1.05 -7.52 32.46
C GLU A 467 0.79 -8.52 33.60
N LYS A 468 0.56 -9.79 33.29
CA LYS A 468 0.48 -10.87 34.29
C LYS A 468 1.85 -11.51 34.52
#